data_7b6a2ee5b15f26aa198622864600d2be
#
_entry.id   7b6a2ee5b15f26aa198622864600d2be
#
_cell.length_a   1.000
_cell.length_b   1.000
_cell.length_c   1.000
_cell.angle_alpha   90.00
_cell.angle_beta   90.00
_cell.angle_gamma   90.00
#
_symmetry.space_group_name_H-M   'P 1'
#
loop_
_entity.id
_entity.type
_entity.pdbx_description
1 polymer ?
#
loop_
_entity_poly.entity_id
_entity_poly.type
_entity_poly.pdbx_seq_one_letter_code
_entity_poly.pdbx_strand_id
1 'polypeptide(L)'
;MGVQNGEKVDVRKEALNYQAKKLSSVPSKKTKGAKYNSRPETIIIAGCARLPEGATAKHVFGCLTIELEVDPVDSVVVDFACTLVPHLSEKILHNALLGNEVEEGIKEAVTQLNKRFFNPTKRAIIAALEDAHRWYKKYLKKIADQDTE
;
A
#
# COMPACT_ATOMS: atom_id res chain seq x y z
N MET A 1 44.30 -16.53 6.06
CA MET A 1 43.81 -15.15 5.94
C MET A 1 42.72 -15.13 4.86
N GLY A 2 41.48 -15.22 5.26
CA GLY A 2 40.36 -15.21 4.36
C GLY A 2 39.98 -13.77 4.01
N VAL A 3 40.18 -13.38 2.75
CA VAL A 3 39.52 -12.19 2.20
C VAL A 3 38.08 -12.58 1.92
N GLN A 4 37.17 -12.19 2.78
CA GLN A 4 35.75 -12.27 2.47
C GLN A 4 35.47 -11.20 1.39
N ASN A 5 35.29 -11.66 0.16
CA ASN A 5 34.66 -10.86 -0.89
C ASN A 5 33.21 -10.59 -0.47
N GLY A 6 32.99 -9.47 0.19
CA GLY A 6 31.66 -8.92 0.36
C GLY A 6 31.12 -8.58 -1.03
N GLU A 7 30.29 -9.46 -1.59
CA GLU A 7 29.48 -9.12 -2.76
C GLU A 7 28.69 -7.86 -2.42
N LYS A 8 29.07 -6.76 -3.05
CA LYS A 8 28.26 -5.54 -3.01
C LYS A 8 26.94 -5.87 -3.70
N VAL A 9 25.92 -6.05 -2.90
CA VAL A 9 24.54 -6.22 -3.39
C VAL A 9 24.22 -5.00 -4.27
N ASP A 10 23.99 -5.25 -5.56
CA ASP A 10 23.60 -4.20 -6.50
C ASP A 10 22.15 -3.82 -6.24
N VAL A 11 21.96 -2.80 -5.42
CA VAL A 11 20.66 -2.28 -5.02
C VAL A 11 19.78 -1.93 -6.24
N ARG A 12 20.39 -1.55 -7.37
CA ARG A 12 19.67 -1.30 -8.63
C ARG A 12 19.09 -2.58 -9.21
N LYS A 13 19.84 -3.68 -9.18
CA LYS A 13 19.36 -4.99 -9.65
C LYS A 13 18.23 -5.51 -8.79
N GLU A 14 18.32 -5.35 -7.48
CA GLU A 14 17.24 -5.76 -6.58
C GLU A 14 15.98 -4.93 -6.77
N ALA A 15 16.09 -3.62 -6.95
CA ALA A 15 14.95 -2.75 -7.24
C ALA A 15 14.28 -3.11 -8.58
N LEU A 16 15.06 -3.38 -9.62
CA LEU A 16 14.55 -3.83 -10.92
C LEU A 16 13.89 -5.21 -10.83
N ASN A 17 14.48 -6.14 -10.08
CA ASN A 17 13.90 -7.47 -9.86
C ASN A 17 12.61 -7.39 -9.04
N TYR A 18 12.52 -6.47 -8.07
CA TYR A 18 11.29 -6.24 -7.32
C TYR A 18 10.17 -5.68 -8.20
N GLN A 19 10.49 -4.71 -9.06
CA GLN A 19 9.53 -4.18 -10.02
C GLN A 19 9.12 -5.25 -11.05
N ALA A 20 10.06 -6.03 -11.54
CA ALA A 20 9.78 -7.13 -12.46
C ALA A 20 8.91 -8.21 -11.79
N LYS A 21 9.16 -8.54 -10.52
CA LYS A 21 8.30 -9.43 -9.73
C LYS A 21 6.90 -8.85 -9.49
N LYS A 22 6.80 -7.56 -9.20
CA LYS A 22 5.50 -6.86 -9.05
C LYS A 22 4.72 -6.87 -10.36
N LEU A 23 5.40 -6.68 -11.50
CA LEU A 23 4.80 -6.76 -12.84
C LEU A 23 4.47 -8.20 -13.26
N SER A 24 5.23 -9.20 -12.81
CA SER A 24 4.99 -10.61 -13.14
C SER A 24 3.95 -11.28 -12.23
N SER A 25 3.68 -10.74 -11.06
CA SER A 25 2.58 -11.19 -10.18
C SER A 25 1.21 -10.70 -10.64
N VAL A 26 1.17 -9.72 -11.56
CA VAL A 26 -0.04 -9.42 -12.35
C VAL A 26 -0.21 -10.58 -13.34
N PRO A 27 -1.29 -11.36 -13.27
CA PRO A 27 -1.48 -12.50 -14.18
C PRO A 27 -1.54 -12.00 -15.62
N SER A 28 -0.46 -12.20 -16.36
CA SER A 28 -0.32 -11.82 -17.77
C SER A 28 -1.03 -12.86 -18.67
N LYS A 29 -2.29 -13.15 -18.43
CA LYS A 29 -3.12 -13.71 -19.48
C LYS A 29 -3.71 -12.56 -20.27
N LYS A 30 -3.00 -12.15 -21.31
CA LYS A 30 -3.56 -11.37 -22.42
C LYS A 30 -4.65 -12.20 -23.08
N THR A 31 -5.78 -12.28 -22.48
CA THR A 31 -7.02 -12.59 -23.19
C THR A 31 -7.45 -11.29 -23.86
N LYS A 32 -7.66 -11.32 -25.18
CA LYS A 32 -8.25 -10.22 -25.92
C LYS A 32 -9.47 -9.72 -25.16
N GLY A 33 -9.44 -8.45 -24.68
CA GLY A 33 -10.52 -7.86 -23.91
C GLY A 33 -10.35 -7.93 -22.39
N ALA A 34 -9.16 -8.25 -21.86
CA ALA A 34 -8.89 -8.17 -20.43
C ALA A 34 -9.03 -6.73 -19.95
N LYS A 35 -10.21 -6.37 -19.47
CA LYS A 35 -10.39 -5.26 -18.56
C LYS A 35 -9.43 -5.46 -17.41
N TYR A 36 -8.81 -4.38 -16.96
CA TYR A 36 -8.00 -4.34 -15.74
C TYR A 36 -8.68 -5.20 -14.68
N ASN A 37 -8.00 -6.27 -14.22
CA ASN A 37 -8.59 -7.27 -13.32
C ASN A 37 -8.68 -6.74 -11.89
N SER A 38 -9.51 -5.72 -11.67
CA SER A 38 -10.14 -5.59 -10.37
C SER A 38 -11.16 -6.72 -10.29
N ARG A 39 -11.13 -7.52 -9.25
CA ARG A 39 -12.21 -8.45 -8.98
C ARG A 39 -13.48 -7.61 -8.87
N PRO A 40 -14.56 -7.89 -9.62
CA PRO A 40 -15.73 -6.99 -9.65
C PRO A 40 -16.44 -6.87 -8.30
N GLU A 41 -16.03 -7.67 -7.33
CA GLU A 41 -16.60 -7.76 -5.98
C GLU A 41 -15.80 -7.03 -4.92
N THR A 42 -14.58 -6.54 -5.25
CA THR A 42 -13.76 -5.77 -4.31
C THR A 42 -14.16 -4.30 -4.29
N ILE A 43 -13.83 -3.63 -3.20
CA ILE A 43 -14.02 -2.19 -3.04
C ILE A 43 -12.68 -1.49 -2.97
N ILE A 44 -12.65 -0.24 -3.39
CA ILE A 44 -11.49 0.63 -3.27
C ILE A 44 -11.73 1.68 -2.19
N ILE A 45 -10.85 1.71 -1.21
CA ILE A 45 -10.83 2.69 -0.14
C ILE A 45 -9.60 3.57 -0.32
N ALA A 46 -9.77 4.87 -0.33
CA ALA A 46 -8.66 5.81 -0.45
C ALA A 46 -8.51 6.70 0.78
N GLY A 47 -7.30 6.89 1.24
CA GLY A 47 -6.93 7.85 2.26
C GLY A 47 -5.91 8.85 1.74
N CYS A 48 -6.03 10.10 2.16
CA CYS A 48 -5.17 11.19 1.71
C CYS A 48 -4.56 11.95 2.90
N ALA A 49 -3.35 12.45 2.71
CA ALA A 49 -2.68 13.32 3.67
C ALA A 49 -1.78 14.35 2.97
N ARG A 50 -1.57 15.49 3.62
CA ARG A 50 -0.61 16.48 3.15
C ARG A 50 0.81 15.99 3.40
N LEU A 51 1.67 16.19 2.42
CA LEU A 51 3.09 15.91 2.55
C LEU A 51 3.83 17.11 3.16
N PRO A 52 4.86 16.87 4.00
CA PRO A 52 5.68 17.95 4.53
C PRO A 52 6.49 18.62 3.41
N GLU A 53 6.88 19.88 3.65
CA GLU A 53 7.82 20.58 2.77
C GLU A 53 9.14 19.79 2.69
N GLY A 54 9.70 19.71 1.49
CA GLY A 54 10.94 18.97 1.24
C GLY A 54 10.76 17.46 0.99
N ALA A 55 9.56 16.93 1.12
CA ALA A 55 9.29 15.54 0.70
C ALA A 55 9.31 15.45 -0.83
N THR A 56 10.05 14.47 -1.36
CA THR A 56 10.17 14.26 -2.81
C THR A 56 8.81 14.08 -3.48
N ALA A 57 7.92 13.31 -2.86
CA ALA A 57 6.58 13.06 -3.36
C ALA A 57 5.72 14.33 -3.44
N LYS A 58 5.97 15.36 -2.61
CA LYS A 58 5.24 16.63 -2.65
C LYS A 58 5.44 17.40 -3.94
N HIS A 59 6.66 17.37 -4.49
CA HIS A 59 6.96 18.03 -5.76
C HIS A 59 6.31 17.34 -6.96
N VAL A 60 6.02 16.05 -6.83
CA VAL A 60 5.42 15.24 -7.90
C VAL A 60 3.90 15.18 -7.80
N PHE A 61 3.37 14.95 -6.59
CA PHE A 61 1.96 14.64 -6.37
C PHE A 61 1.20 15.68 -5.51
N GLY A 62 1.89 16.57 -4.82
CA GLY A 62 1.31 17.56 -3.91
C GLY A 62 0.78 16.99 -2.59
N CYS A 63 0.17 15.83 -2.61
CA CYS A 63 -0.32 15.09 -1.44
C CYS A 63 0.02 13.61 -1.54
N LEU A 64 -0.05 12.92 -0.41
CA LEU A 64 0.05 11.47 -0.33
C LEU A 64 -1.35 10.87 -0.43
N THR A 65 -1.54 9.95 -1.34
CA THR A 65 -2.74 9.12 -1.44
C THR A 65 -2.36 7.66 -1.28
N ILE A 66 -3.14 6.94 -0.48
CA ILE A 66 -3.04 5.48 -0.32
C ILE A 66 -4.40 4.91 -0.70
N GLU A 67 -4.42 3.99 -1.63
CA GLU A 67 -5.61 3.23 -2.03
C GLU A 67 -5.46 1.78 -1.59
N LEU A 68 -6.50 1.25 -0.98
CA LEU A 68 -6.60 -0.15 -0.56
C LEU A 68 -7.69 -0.82 -1.39
N GLU A 69 -7.36 -1.90 -2.08
CA GLU A 69 -8.35 -2.81 -2.63
C GLU A 69 -8.70 -3.85 -1.56
N VAL A 70 -9.96 -3.93 -1.21
CA VAL A 70 -10.46 -4.76 -0.09
C VAL A 70 -11.50 -5.74 -0.58
N ASP A 71 -11.35 -7.00 -0.20
CA ASP A 71 -12.40 -8.00 -0.30
C ASP A 71 -13.43 -7.73 0.80
N PRO A 72 -14.68 -7.34 0.45
CA PRO A 72 -15.67 -6.97 1.45
C PRO A 72 -16.21 -8.14 2.26
N VAL A 73 -16.04 -9.38 1.80
CA VAL A 73 -16.51 -10.58 2.50
C VAL A 73 -15.65 -10.85 3.73
N ASP A 74 -14.35 -10.86 3.54
CA ASP A 74 -13.38 -11.17 4.59
C ASP A 74 -12.74 -9.93 5.21
N SER A 75 -13.05 -8.74 4.69
CA SER A 75 -12.42 -7.47 5.09
C SER A 75 -10.90 -7.44 4.88
N VAL A 76 -10.39 -8.24 3.94
CA VAL A 76 -8.96 -8.43 3.69
C VAL A 76 -8.46 -7.52 2.59
N VAL A 77 -7.31 -6.89 2.82
CA VAL A 77 -6.61 -6.11 1.80
C VAL A 77 -5.98 -7.04 0.77
N VAL A 78 -6.44 -6.98 -0.45
CA VAL A 78 -5.96 -7.83 -1.56
C VAL A 78 -4.91 -7.15 -2.43
N ASP A 79 -4.93 -5.82 -2.49
CA ASP A 79 -3.90 -5.02 -3.15
C ASP A 79 -3.89 -3.59 -2.59
N PHE A 80 -2.84 -2.84 -2.85
CA PHE A 80 -2.78 -1.43 -2.51
C PHE A 80 -1.89 -0.66 -3.49
N ALA A 81 -2.15 0.63 -3.60
CA ALA A 81 -1.32 1.58 -4.32
C ALA A 81 -1.09 2.84 -3.47
N CYS A 82 0.03 3.49 -3.68
CA CYS A 82 0.33 4.74 -3.00
C CYS A 82 1.19 5.66 -3.89
N THR A 83 1.12 6.96 -3.61
CA THR A 83 1.91 7.98 -4.29
C THR A 83 3.25 8.23 -3.60
N LEU A 84 3.84 7.21 -2.99
CA LEU A 84 5.19 7.25 -2.44
C LEU A 84 6.23 6.98 -3.52
N VAL A 85 7.26 7.80 -3.57
CA VAL A 85 8.36 7.63 -4.52
C VAL A 85 9.38 6.59 -4.06
N PRO A 86 9.80 6.54 -2.77
CA PRO A 86 10.77 5.56 -2.30
C PRO A 86 10.16 4.17 -2.08
N HIS A 87 10.73 3.14 -2.70
CA HIS A 87 10.24 1.75 -2.62
C HIS A 87 10.34 1.09 -1.25
N LEU A 88 11.28 1.50 -0.40
CA LEU A 88 11.43 0.88 0.92
C LEU A 88 10.23 1.13 1.83
N SER A 89 9.66 2.34 1.74
CA SER A 89 8.42 2.68 2.45
C SER A 89 7.24 1.84 1.95
N GLU A 90 7.16 1.65 0.64
CA GLU A 90 6.14 0.83 0.01
C GLU A 90 6.22 -0.64 0.44
N LYS A 91 7.44 -1.19 0.60
CA LYS A 91 7.64 -2.56 1.12
C LYS A 91 7.11 -2.75 2.54
N ILE A 92 7.30 -1.77 3.41
CA ILE A 92 6.78 -1.83 4.78
C ILE A 92 5.24 -1.92 4.75
N LEU A 93 4.62 -1.08 3.94
CA LEU A 93 3.16 -1.08 3.77
C LEU A 93 2.67 -2.38 3.14
N HIS A 94 3.33 -2.85 2.11
CA HIS A 94 3.00 -4.10 1.44
C HIS A 94 2.97 -5.28 2.43
N ASN A 95 4.02 -5.43 3.22
CA ASN A 95 4.13 -6.55 4.17
C ASN A 95 3.12 -6.47 5.32
N ALA A 96 2.74 -5.26 5.71
CA ALA A 96 1.78 -5.05 6.79
C ALA A 96 0.31 -5.15 6.34
N LEU A 97 0.00 -4.69 5.12
CA LEU A 97 -1.37 -4.55 4.64
C LEU A 97 -1.88 -5.79 3.90
N LEU A 98 -1.10 -6.30 2.94
CA LEU A 98 -1.57 -7.37 2.06
C LEU A 98 -1.85 -8.67 2.81
N GLY A 99 -3.03 -9.24 2.56
CA GLY A 99 -3.47 -10.49 3.17
C GLY A 99 -3.97 -10.36 4.60
N ASN A 100 -3.96 -9.16 5.19
CA ASN A 100 -4.49 -8.88 6.51
C ASN A 100 -5.85 -8.18 6.43
N GLU A 101 -6.66 -8.31 7.46
CA GLU A 101 -7.84 -7.48 7.61
C GLU A 101 -7.46 -6.00 7.65
N VAL A 102 -8.32 -5.13 7.13
CA VAL A 102 -8.05 -3.70 7.01
C VAL A 102 -7.58 -3.08 8.34
N GLU A 103 -8.28 -3.36 9.43
CA GLU A 103 -7.94 -2.80 10.73
C GLU A 103 -6.61 -3.31 11.27
N GLU A 104 -6.38 -4.61 11.22
CA GLU A 104 -5.13 -5.24 11.66
C GLU A 104 -3.95 -4.83 10.78
N GLY A 105 -4.14 -4.78 9.47
CA GLY A 105 -3.11 -4.35 8.53
C GLY A 105 -2.68 -2.91 8.75
N ILE A 106 -3.62 -2.00 9.02
CA ILE A 106 -3.30 -0.61 9.33
C ILE A 106 -2.57 -0.49 10.67
N LYS A 107 -3.00 -1.21 11.72
CA LYS A 107 -2.30 -1.24 13.01
C LYS A 107 -0.86 -1.75 12.86
N GLU A 108 -0.67 -2.83 12.13
CA GLU A 108 0.66 -3.39 11.86
C GLU A 108 1.53 -2.42 11.05
N ALA A 109 0.97 -1.79 10.02
CA ALA A 109 1.68 -0.79 9.23
C ALA A 109 2.16 0.39 10.10
N VAL A 110 1.30 0.93 10.96
CA VAL A 110 1.66 2.00 11.90
C VAL A 110 2.75 1.55 12.87
N THR A 111 2.65 0.34 13.40
CA THR A 111 3.66 -0.24 14.29
C THR A 111 5.01 -0.36 13.61
N GLN A 112 5.06 -0.89 12.39
CA GLN A 112 6.30 -1.05 11.62
C GLN A 112 6.89 0.29 11.22
N LEU A 113 6.07 1.26 10.81
CA LEU A 113 6.52 2.61 10.49
C LEU A 113 7.16 3.29 11.71
N ASN A 114 6.55 3.16 12.88
CA ASN A 114 7.09 3.74 14.12
C ASN A 114 8.41 3.11 14.55
N LYS A 115 8.59 1.81 14.32
CA LYS A 115 9.82 1.09 14.68
C LYS A 115 10.96 1.28 13.70
N ARG A 116 10.65 1.35 12.40
CA ARG A 116 11.65 1.16 11.34
C ARG A 116 11.81 2.33 10.40
N PHE A 117 10.85 3.25 10.38
CA PHE A 117 10.81 4.33 9.39
C PHE A 117 11.13 5.68 10.04
N PHE A 118 12.31 6.21 9.70
CA PHE A 118 12.80 7.49 10.23
C PHE A 118 12.86 8.53 9.10
N ASN A 119 11.74 9.16 8.83
CA ASN A 119 11.59 10.13 7.75
C ASN A 119 10.45 11.10 8.07
N PRO A 120 10.55 12.39 7.69
CA PRO A 120 9.48 13.37 7.88
C PRO A 120 8.13 12.96 7.28
N THR A 121 8.14 12.13 6.25
CA THR A 121 6.93 11.63 5.57
C THR A 121 6.14 10.62 6.42
N LYS A 122 6.71 10.05 7.47
CA LYS A 122 6.06 9.05 8.33
C LYS A 122 4.69 9.50 8.83
N ARG A 123 4.57 10.73 9.32
CA ARG A 123 3.31 11.26 9.82
C ARG A 123 2.24 11.35 8.74
N ALA A 124 2.62 11.71 7.52
CA ALA A 124 1.71 11.76 6.38
C ALA A 124 1.22 10.35 5.99
N ILE A 125 2.10 9.35 6.02
CA ILE A 125 1.72 7.96 5.74
C ILE A 125 0.71 7.46 6.76
N ILE A 126 0.97 7.67 8.05
CA ILE A 126 0.08 7.28 9.13
C ILE A 126 -1.27 8.01 8.99
N ALA A 127 -1.26 9.31 8.74
CA ALA A 127 -2.50 10.08 8.55
C ALA A 127 -3.32 9.60 7.34
N ALA A 128 -2.68 9.22 6.24
CA ALA A 128 -3.36 8.66 5.08
C ALA A 128 -3.97 7.28 5.37
N LEU A 129 -3.27 6.43 6.12
CA LEU A 129 -3.80 5.13 6.56
C LEU A 129 -5.02 5.30 7.50
N GLU A 130 -4.94 6.23 8.44
CA GLU A 130 -6.05 6.55 9.34
C GLU A 130 -7.25 7.12 8.58
N ASP A 131 -7.01 7.93 7.55
CA ASP A 131 -8.06 8.44 6.68
C ASP A 131 -8.72 7.32 5.87
N ALA A 132 -7.95 6.40 5.30
CA ALA A 132 -8.47 5.21 4.65
C ALA A 132 -9.33 4.36 5.60
N HIS A 133 -8.90 4.21 6.85
CA HIS A 133 -9.67 3.50 7.88
C HIS A 133 -11.02 4.18 8.19
N ARG A 134 -11.04 5.51 8.24
CA ARG A 134 -12.31 6.26 8.42
C ARG A 134 -13.28 6.01 7.27
N TRP A 135 -12.81 6.00 6.03
CA TRP A 135 -13.63 5.70 4.86
C TRP A 135 -14.14 4.26 4.87
N TYR A 136 -13.31 3.31 5.29
CA TYR A 136 -13.73 1.92 5.46
C TYR A 136 -14.85 1.78 6.49
N LYS A 137 -14.74 2.43 7.64
CA LYS A 137 -15.82 2.47 8.64
C LYS A 137 -17.12 3.05 8.11
N LYS A 138 -17.06 4.10 7.30
CA LYS A 138 -18.23 4.68 6.63
C LYS A 138 -18.87 3.68 5.66
N TYR A 139 -18.06 2.94 4.94
CA TYR A 139 -18.54 1.88 4.04
C TYR A 139 -19.27 0.79 4.83
N LEU A 140 -18.69 0.28 5.92
CA LEU A 140 -19.33 -0.73 6.75
C LEU A 140 -20.66 -0.24 7.34
N LYS A 141 -20.72 1.01 7.79
CA LYS A 141 -21.96 1.62 8.29
C LYS A 141 -23.03 1.67 7.21
N LYS A 142 -22.66 2.07 5.99
CA LYS A 142 -23.60 2.15 4.87
C LYS A 142 -24.22 0.79 4.54
N ILE A 143 -23.43 -0.29 4.59
CA ILE A 143 -23.94 -1.66 4.36
C ILE A 143 -24.88 -2.07 5.48
N ALA A 144 -24.51 -1.87 6.74
CA ALA A 144 -25.35 -2.20 7.87
C ALA A 144 -26.73 -1.48 7.83
N ASP A 145 -26.74 -0.23 7.39
CA ASP A 145 -27.99 0.55 7.23
C ASP A 145 -28.85 0.03 6.05
N GLN A 146 -28.26 -0.57 5.02
CA GLN A 146 -28.99 -1.18 3.88
C GLN A 146 -29.61 -2.53 4.23
N ASP A 147 -28.97 -3.32 5.10
CA ASP A 147 -29.49 -4.62 5.54
C ASP A 147 -30.65 -4.48 6.55
N THR A 148 -30.95 -3.26 7.00
CA THR A 148 -32.01 -3.00 7.99
C THR A 148 -33.33 -2.53 7.31
N GLU A 149 -33.36 -2.35 6.00
CA GLU A 149 -34.57 -2.11 5.19
C GLU A 149 -35.07 -3.44 4.59
#